data_41db856a41a94ed60b5a3600095ef9bb
#
_entry.id   41db856a41a94ed60b5a3600095ef9bb
#
_cell.length_a   1.000
_cell.length_b   1.000
_cell.length_c   1.000
_cell.angle_alpha   90.00
_cell.angle_beta   90.00
_cell.angle_gamma   90.00
#
_symmetry.space_group_name_H-M   'P 1'
#
loop_
_entity.id
_entity.type
_entity.pdbx_description
1 polymer ?
#
loop_
_entity_poly.entity_id
_entity_poly.type
_entity_poly.pdbx_seq_one_letter_code
_entity_poly.pdbx_strand_id
1 'polypeptide(L)'
;MIHDHDRSGWFGASDTAAIMGRWDTKTFRSFWLQKLGVDRDHFSTLEMDTGSAYEHRILEHIGIRKMDRQIKIRRLRLRVNLDGEDAQEISEVKTHKGESFKVSRAYWMQA
;
A
#
# COMPACT_ATOMS: atom_id res chain seq x y z
N MET A 1 -8.28 9.26 8.51
CA MET A 1 -8.00 9.63 7.11
C MET A 1 -6.51 9.89 6.93
N ILE A 2 -5.93 9.33 5.89
CA ILE A 2 -4.52 9.55 5.58
C ILE A 2 -4.39 10.86 4.81
N HIS A 3 -3.62 11.79 5.35
CA HIS A 3 -3.46 13.12 4.75
C HIS A 3 -2.19 13.24 3.90
N ASP A 4 -1.18 12.41 4.14
CA ASP A 4 0.08 12.44 3.42
C ASP A 4 0.15 11.27 2.45
N HIS A 5 -0.13 11.55 1.17
CA HIS A 5 -0.14 10.58 0.09
C HIS A 5 1.13 10.63 -0.78
N ASP A 6 2.02 11.59 -0.56
CA ASP A 6 3.27 11.65 -1.30
C ASP A 6 4.19 10.51 -0.85
N ARG A 7 4.49 9.62 -1.78
CA ARG A 7 5.30 8.42 -1.52
C ARG A 7 6.80 8.65 -1.71
N SER A 8 7.19 9.81 -2.21
CA SER A 8 8.61 10.11 -2.41
C SER A 8 9.34 10.25 -1.08
N GLY A 9 10.56 9.73 -1.02
CA GLY A 9 11.38 9.79 0.18
C GLY A 9 10.99 8.88 1.34
N TRP A 10 10.00 7.99 1.13
CA TRP A 10 9.54 7.03 2.14
C TRP A 10 9.45 5.62 1.55
N PHE A 11 9.82 4.63 2.35
CA PHE A 11 9.61 3.22 2.03
C PHE A 11 8.45 2.67 2.83
N GLY A 12 7.48 2.08 2.15
CA GLY A 12 6.31 1.47 2.77
C GLY A 12 6.29 -0.04 2.62
N ALA A 13 5.35 -0.71 3.29
CA ALA A 13 5.20 -2.16 3.21
C ALA A 13 4.95 -2.64 1.77
N SER A 14 4.19 -1.89 0.98
CA SER A 14 3.92 -2.22 -0.43
C SER A 14 5.16 -2.15 -1.33
N ASP A 15 6.23 -1.51 -0.89
CA ASP A 15 7.49 -1.42 -1.65
C ASP A 15 8.40 -2.64 -1.47
N THR A 16 8.08 -3.53 -0.54
CA THR A 16 8.92 -4.68 -0.18
C THR A 16 9.25 -5.55 -1.38
N ALA A 17 8.28 -5.84 -2.23
CA ALA A 17 8.49 -6.68 -3.42
C ALA A 17 9.47 -6.05 -4.41
N ALA A 18 9.43 -4.72 -4.59
CA ALA A 18 10.37 -4.02 -5.45
C ALA A 18 11.79 -4.04 -4.87
N ILE A 19 11.92 -3.81 -3.56
CA ILE A 19 13.22 -3.79 -2.87
C ILE A 19 13.87 -5.18 -2.89
N MET A 20 13.10 -6.23 -2.68
CA MET A 20 13.59 -7.61 -2.63
C MET A 20 13.66 -8.28 -3.99
N GLY A 21 13.21 -7.61 -5.04
CA GLY A 21 13.20 -8.12 -6.40
C GLY A 21 14.48 -7.82 -7.18
N ARG A 22 14.36 -7.87 -8.50
CA ARG A 22 15.48 -7.57 -9.41
C ARG A 22 15.62 -6.06 -9.59
N TRP A 23 16.84 -5.57 -9.44
CA TRP A 23 17.17 -4.15 -9.54
C TRP A 23 17.60 -3.70 -10.94
N ASP A 24 17.78 -4.64 -11.86
CA ASP A 24 18.21 -4.38 -13.23
C ASP A 24 17.04 -4.22 -14.21
N THR A 25 15.84 -3.93 -13.71
CA THR A 25 14.62 -3.84 -14.52
C THR A 25 14.14 -2.39 -14.65
N LYS A 26 13.34 -2.14 -15.69
CA LYS A 26 12.65 -0.84 -15.86
C LYS A 26 11.68 -0.55 -14.71
N THR A 27 11.03 -1.60 -14.20
CA THR A 27 10.10 -1.49 -13.06
C THR A 27 10.83 -0.97 -11.83
N PHE A 28 12.01 -1.49 -11.52
CA PHE A 28 12.80 -1.02 -10.39
C PHE A 28 13.29 0.42 -10.62
N ARG A 29 13.69 0.77 -11.84
CA ARG A 29 14.10 2.15 -12.16
C ARG A 29 12.97 3.13 -11.92
N SER A 30 11.75 2.81 -12.38
CA SER A 30 10.58 3.66 -12.15
C SER A 30 10.27 3.81 -10.66
N PHE A 31 10.34 2.72 -9.91
CA PHE A 31 10.19 2.71 -8.46
C PHE A 31 11.20 3.65 -7.79
N TRP A 32 12.47 3.55 -8.17
CA TRP A 32 13.54 4.36 -7.59
C TRP A 32 13.39 5.84 -7.89
N LEU A 33 13.05 6.19 -9.13
CA LEU A 33 12.79 7.58 -9.53
C LEU A 33 11.62 8.18 -8.75
N GLN A 34 10.58 7.41 -8.50
CA GLN A 34 9.46 7.84 -7.68
C GLN A 34 9.91 8.13 -6.22
N LYS A 35 10.75 7.28 -5.65
CA LYS A 35 11.26 7.47 -4.28
C LYS A 35 12.18 8.67 -4.17
N LEU A 36 12.95 8.99 -5.21
CA LEU A 36 13.79 10.18 -5.26
C LEU A 36 12.99 11.48 -5.52
N GLY A 37 11.71 11.37 -5.84
CA GLY A 37 10.87 12.51 -6.13
C GLY A 37 11.06 13.08 -7.54
N VAL A 38 11.78 12.39 -8.41
CA VAL A 38 12.01 12.82 -9.82
C VAL A 38 10.78 12.57 -10.65
N ASP A 39 10.13 11.42 -10.46
CA ASP A 39 8.88 11.06 -11.10
C ASP A 39 7.76 11.11 -10.05
N ARG A 40 6.86 12.08 -10.21
CA ARG A 40 5.77 12.34 -9.26
C ARG A 40 4.38 12.14 -9.85
N ASP A 41 4.28 11.40 -10.94
CA ASP A 41 3.00 11.14 -11.56
C ASP A 41 2.06 10.41 -10.61
N HIS A 42 1.02 11.15 -10.18
CA HIS A 42 -0.08 10.58 -9.41
C HIS A 42 -1.15 10.15 -10.38
N PHE A 43 -1.29 8.86 -10.51
CA PHE A 43 -2.26 8.30 -11.42
C PHE A 43 -3.12 7.31 -10.63
N SER A 44 -4.43 7.47 -10.77
CA SER A 44 -5.39 6.52 -10.23
C SER A 44 -6.27 5.96 -11.34
N THR A 45 -6.64 4.70 -11.22
CA THR A 45 -7.57 4.04 -12.13
C THR A 45 -8.94 3.93 -11.48
N LEU A 46 -9.97 3.64 -12.30
CA LEU A 46 -11.32 3.36 -11.79
C LEU A 46 -11.30 2.19 -10.79
N GLU A 47 -10.50 1.16 -11.04
CA GLU A 47 -10.34 0.03 -10.14
C GLU A 47 -9.73 0.45 -8.79
N MET A 48 -8.74 1.33 -8.78
CA MET A 48 -8.13 1.85 -7.55
C MET A 48 -9.12 2.68 -6.76
N ASP A 49 -9.88 3.56 -7.43
CA ASP A 49 -10.90 4.39 -6.80
C ASP A 49 -12.04 3.53 -6.22
N THR A 50 -12.46 2.50 -6.94
CA THR A 50 -13.47 1.54 -6.48
C THR A 50 -12.98 0.79 -5.24
N GLY A 51 -11.73 0.33 -5.25
CA GLY A 51 -11.12 -0.34 -4.10
C GLY A 51 -11.11 0.55 -2.87
N SER A 52 -10.69 1.80 -3.02
CA SER A 52 -10.68 2.79 -1.93
C SER A 52 -12.08 3.09 -1.42
N ALA A 53 -13.07 3.20 -2.31
CA ALA A 53 -14.46 3.49 -1.92
C ALA A 53 -15.08 2.37 -1.08
N TYR A 54 -14.73 1.11 -1.34
CA TYR A 54 -15.29 -0.04 -0.63
C TYR A 54 -14.48 -0.51 0.57
N GLU A 55 -13.24 -0.06 0.71
CA GLU A 55 -12.33 -0.49 1.77
C GLU A 55 -12.94 -0.31 3.17
N HIS A 56 -13.43 0.87 3.48
CA HIS A 56 -14.03 1.15 4.78
C HIS A 56 -15.30 0.34 5.03
N ARG A 57 -16.10 0.11 4.00
CA ARG A 57 -17.31 -0.71 4.12
C ARG A 57 -16.98 -2.18 4.42
N ILE A 58 -15.94 -2.70 3.78
CA ILE A 58 -15.46 -4.06 4.05
C ILE A 58 -14.99 -4.18 5.48
N LEU A 59 -14.18 -3.24 5.94
CA LEU A 59 -13.66 -3.22 7.30
C LEU A 59 -14.79 -3.10 8.35
N GLU A 60 -15.76 -2.24 8.12
CA GLU A 60 -16.93 -2.11 8.99
C GLU A 60 -17.71 -3.43 9.08
N HIS A 61 -17.90 -4.10 7.95
CA HIS A 61 -18.63 -5.36 7.89
C HIS A 61 -17.98 -6.47 8.74
N ILE A 62 -16.67 -6.50 8.82
CA ILE A 62 -15.94 -7.46 9.64
C ILE A 62 -15.67 -6.97 11.07
N GLY A 63 -16.20 -5.81 11.45
CA GLY A 63 -16.12 -5.29 12.81
C GLY A 63 -14.90 -4.46 13.14
N ILE A 64 -14.11 -4.07 12.15
CA ILE A 64 -12.93 -3.22 12.33
C ILE A 64 -13.36 -1.75 12.37
N ARG A 65 -13.01 -1.05 13.43
CA ARG A 65 -13.38 0.37 13.64
C ARG A 65 -12.22 1.33 13.50
N LYS A 66 -10.98 0.90 13.77
CA LYS A 66 -9.79 1.74 13.61
C LYS A 66 -9.25 1.58 12.19
N MET A 67 -9.24 2.67 11.42
CA MET A 67 -8.89 2.67 10.00
C MET A 67 -7.92 3.80 9.68
N ASP A 68 -7.17 3.64 8.60
CA ASP A 68 -6.33 4.68 7.99
C ASP A 68 -5.25 5.25 8.92
N ARG A 69 -4.69 4.43 9.78
CA ARG A 69 -3.58 4.86 10.61
C ARG A 69 -2.28 4.88 9.82
N GLN A 70 -1.58 6.00 9.87
CA GLN A 70 -0.25 6.13 9.28
C GLN A 70 0.81 6.15 10.38
N ILE A 71 1.78 5.24 10.27
CA ILE A 71 2.91 5.13 11.21
C ILE A 71 4.19 5.50 10.46
N LYS A 72 4.99 6.38 11.05
CA LYS A 72 6.25 6.84 10.45
C LYS A 72 7.42 6.57 11.40
N ILE A 73 8.50 6.01 10.86
CA ILE A 73 9.80 5.93 11.52
C ILE A 73 10.76 6.81 10.71
N ARG A 74 10.86 8.07 11.11
CA ARG A 74 11.54 9.10 10.31
C ARG A 74 13.03 8.81 10.11
N ARG A 75 13.69 8.29 11.11
CA ARG A 75 15.13 7.96 11.06
C ARG A 75 15.43 6.96 9.95
N LEU A 76 14.55 6.00 9.74
CA LEU A 76 14.70 4.95 8.74
C LEU A 76 13.96 5.24 7.43
N ARG A 77 13.25 6.36 7.35
CA ARG A 77 12.39 6.72 6.21
C ARG A 77 11.37 5.63 5.90
N LEU A 78 10.87 4.98 6.94
CA LEU A 78 9.81 3.98 6.82
C LEU A 78 8.46 4.59 7.17
N ARG A 79 7.47 4.27 6.37
CA ARG A 79 6.10 4.72 6.59
C ARG A 79 5.15 3.59 6.19
N VAL A 80 4.23 3.26 7.08
CA VAL A 80 3.20 2.27 6.79
C VAL A 80 1.83 2.88 6.98
N ASN A 81 0.93 2.56 6.05
CA ASN A 81 -0.47 2.94 6.13
C ASN A 81 -1.27 1.68 6.39
N LEU A 82 -1.92 1.61 7.55
CA LEU A 82 -2.75 0.48 7.93
C LEU A 82 -4.18 0.72 7.43
N ASP A 83 -4.72 -0.22 6.67
CA ASP A 83 -6.12 -0.14 6.23
C ASP A 83 -7.06 -0.23 7.42
N GLY A 84 -6.86 -1.22 8.28
CA GLY A 84 -7.61 -1.39 9.50
C GLY A 84 -6.79 -2.06 10.60
N GLU A 85 -7.19 -1.87 11.85
CA GLU A 85 -6.53 -2.48 12.99
C GLU A 85 -7.51 -2.71 14.16
N ASP A 86 -7.20 -3.70 14.97
CA ASP A 86 -7.80 -3.88 16.28
C ASP A 86 -6.71 -4.11 17.34
N ALA A 87 -7.09 -4.57 18.54
CA ALA A 87 -6.13 -4.76 19.63
C ALA A 87 -5.10 -5.87 19.37
N GLN A 88 -5.34 -6.76 18.42
CA GLN A 88 -4.55 -7.97 18.19
C GLN A 88 -4.06 -8.12 16.76
N GLU A 89 -4.74 -7.52 15.79
CA GLU A 89 -4.52 -7.77 14.36
C GLU A 89 -4.50 -6.47 13.57
N ILE A 90 -3.77 -6.50 12.45
CA ILE A 90 -3.89 -5.51 11.39
C ILE A 90 -4.58 -6.15 10.20
N SER A 91 -5.41 -5.36 9.51
CA SER A 91 -6.17 -5.82 8.34
C SER A 91 -5.75 -5.04 7.11
N GLU A 92 -5.45 -5.75 6.04
CA GLU A 92 -5.12 -5.19 4.74
C GLU A 92 -6.21 -5.59 3.75
N VAL A 93 -6.78 -4.63 3.05
CA VAL A 93 -7.84 -4.87 2.06
C VAL A 93 -7.27 -4.87 0.66
N LYS A 94 -7.52 -5.93 -0.08
CA LYS A 94 -7.14 -6.06 -1.49
C LYS A 94 -8.36 -6.36 -2.33
N THR A 95 -8.49 -5.69 -3.46
CA THR A 95 -9.53 -5.94 -4.46
C THR A 95 -8.88 -6.44 -5.75
N HIS A 96 -9.63 -7.25 -6.50
CA HIS A 96 -9.16 -7.76 -7.79
C HIS A 96 -10.30 -7.83 -8.79
N LYS A 97 -9.93 -7.95 -10.06
CA LYS A 97 -10.86 -8.18 -11.16
C LYS A 97 -10.99 -9.68 -11.41
N GLY A 98 -12.23 -10.18 -11.57
CA GLY A 98 -12.49 -11.57 -11.90
C GLY A 98 -13.01 -12.40 -10.74
N GLU A 99 -13.33 -13.66 -11.02
CA GLU A 99 -13.99 -14.57 -10.09
C GLU A 99 -13.05 -15.34 -9.18
N SER A 100 -11.78 -15.51 -9.57
CA SER A 100 -10.79 -16.24 -8.78
C SER A 100 -9.69 -15.31 -8.29
N PHE A 101 -9.33 -15.45 -7.02
CA PHE A 101 -8.29 -14.65 -6.38
C PHE A 101 -7.19 -15.56 -5.83
N LYS A 102 -5.95 -15.22 -6.13
CA LYS A 102 -4.78 -15.84 -5.50
C LYS A 102 -3.94 -14.77 -4.84
N VAL A 103 -3.53 -15.00 -3.59
CA VAL A 103 -2.62 -14.09 -2.90
C VAL A 103 -1.26 -14.15 -3.60
N SER A 104 -0.84 -13.03 -4.19
CA SER A 104 0.44 -12.95 -4.88
C SER A 104 1.61 -12.93 -3.88
N ARG A 105 2.80 -13.28 -4.38
CA ARG A 105 4.03 -13.16 -3.58
C ARG A 105 4.23 -11.72 -3.06
N ALA A 106 3.91 -10.72 -3.89
CA ALA A 106 4.03 -9.32 -3.49
C ALA A 106 3.13 -8.99 -2.29
N TYR A 107 1.92 -9.52 -2.24
CA TYR A 107 1.02 -9.32 -1.10
C TYR A 107 1.53 -9.99 0.17
N TRP A 108 2.08 -11.21 0.07
CA TRP A 108 2.71 -11.87 1.20
C TRP A 108 3.92 -11.09 1.72
N MET A 109 4.73 -10.52 0.83
CA MET A 109 5.89 -9.72 1.23
C MET A 109 5.49 -8.39 1.86
N GLN A 110 4.34 -7.85 1.53
CA GLN A 110 3.80 -6.64 2.14
C GLN A 110 3.36 -6.89 3.59
N ALA A 111 2.78 -8.03 3.83
CA ALA A 111 2.31 -8.39 5.17
C ALA A 111 3.47 -8.64 6.13
#